data_7d10a30dd67514041a4d52bb1108a5ae
#
_entry.id   7d10a30dd67514041a4d52bb1108a5ae
#
_cell.length_a   1.000
_cell.length_b   1.000
_cell.length_c   1.000
_cell.angle_alpha   90.00
_cell.angle_beta   90.00
_cell.angle_gamma   90.00
#
_symmetry.space_group_name_H-M   'P 1'
#
loop_
_entity.id
_entity.type
_entity.pdbx_description
1 polymer ?
#
loop_
_entity_poly.entity_id
_entity_poly.type
_entity_poly.pdbx_seq_one_letter_code
_entity_poly.pdbx_strand_id
1 'polypeptide(L)'
;GDGGAVVTHDPALAERVRMLRQYGWRQRYVSDIVGLNSRLDEIQAAILTVKLKALDEDNMRRRAIAERYRAELQAVPVVLPGDPPGGKHVYHQYVMQCGGQRDELGRYLRQHEIGTAVLYPIPIHQQPAYAERFAGVSLPVTEKLARTILCLPIYPELTDEAVDSVAEAINRFYAK
;
A
#
# COMPACT_ATOMS: atom_id res chain seq x y z
N GLY A 1 -10.22 4.99 10.03
CA GLY A 1 -10.27 6.26 9.30
C GLY A 1 -8.95 6.62 8.68
N ASP A 2 -8.95 7.62 7.85
CA ASP A 2 -7.73 8.14 7.25
C ASP A 2 -7.01 9.10 8.18
N GLY A 3 -5.69 9.11 8.11
CA GLY A 3 -4.85 10.03 8.84
C GLY A 3 -3.49 10.17 8.16
N GLY A 4 -2.75 11.20 8.54
CA GLY A 4 -1.42 11.44 8.02
C GLY A 4 -0.62 12.34 8.95
N ALA A 5 0.67 12.44 8.67
CA ALA A 5 1.58 13.30 9.39
C ALA A 5 2.51 14.04 8.44
N VAL A 6 2.83 15.27 8.78
CA VAL A 6 3.90 16.05 8.14
C VAL A 6 5.00 16.24 9.15
N VAL A 7 6.21 15.84 8.79
CA VAL A 7 7.43 15.98 9.63
C VAL A 7 8.37 16.95 8.92
N THR A 8 8.83 17.96 9.65
CA THR A 8 9.75 18.97 9.10
C THR A 8 10.61 19.61 10.18
N HIS A 9 11.82 20.03 9.82
CA HIS A 9 12.68 20.86 10.66
C HIS A 9 12.48 22.38 10.41
N ASP A 10 11.70 22.76 9.39
CA ASP A 10 11.37 24.14 9.09
C ASP A 10 10.18 24.60 9.97
N PRO A 11 10.39 25.54 10.93
CA PRO A 11 9.34 26.01 11.80
C PRO A 11 8.26 26.81 11.04
N ALA A 12 8.60 27.52 9.97
CA ALA A 12 7.63 28.26 9.17
C ALA A 12 6.68 27.32 8.43
N LEU A 13 7.22 26.23 7.86
CA LEU A 13 6.41 25.17 7.25
C LEU A 13 5.52 24.47 8.27
N ALA A 14 6.06 24.13 9.45
CA ALA A 14 5.30 23.51 10.53
C ALA A 14 4.10 24.38 10.96
N GLU A 15 4.33 25.69 11.13
CA GLU A 15 3.26 26.64 11.48
C GLU A 15 2.22 26.75 10.37
N ARG A 16 2.64 26.85 9.12
CA ARG A 16 1.73 26.90 7.98
C ARG A 16 0.85 25.65 7.89
N VAL A 17 1.42 24.45 8.12
CA VAL A 17 0.66 23.20 8.14
C VAL A 17 -0.35 23.17 9.30
N ARG A 18 0.03 23.65 10.49
CA ARG A 18 -0.91 23.78 11.63
C ARG A 18 -2.10 24.67 11.30
N MET A 19 -1.85 25.82 10.65
CA MET A 19 -2.93 26.72 10.23
C MET A 19 -3.82 26.04 9.16
N LEU A 20 -3.20 25.47 8.10
CA LEU A 20 -3.94 24.83 7.01
C LEU A 20 -4.87 23.71 7.50
N ARG A 21 -4.43 22.85 8.42
CA ARG A 21 -5.22 21.73 8.93
C ARG A 21 -6.38 22.17 9.82
N GLN A 22 -6.39 23.43 10.27
CA GLN A 22 -7.36 23.99 11.22
C GLN A 22 -7.98 25.29 10.66
N TYR A 23 -8.66 25.19 9.54
CA TYR A 23 -9.41 26.28 8.91
C TYR A 23 -8.60 27.54 8.56
N GLY A 24 -7.29 27.47 8.55
CA GLY A 24 -6.40 28.63 8.36
C GLY A 24 -6.21 29.49 9.61
N TRP A 25 -6.56 28.99 10.79
CA TRP A 25 -6.52 29.74 12.04
C TRP A 25 -5.11 29.81 12.64
N ARG A 26 -4.69 31.02 12.96
CA ARG A 26 -3.64 31.29 13.92
C ARG A 26 -4.24 31.53 15.30
N GLN A 27 -5.33 32.29 15.33
CA GLN A 27 -6.17 32.47 16.51
C GLN A 27 -7.54 31.81 16.25
N ARG A 28 -8.12 31.18 17.26
CA ARG A 28 -9.41 30.47 17.13
C ARG A 28 -10.48 31.37 16.54
N TYR A 29 -11.16 30.87 15.51
CA TYR A 29 -12.20 31.53 14.72
C TYR A 29 -11.73 32.66 13.80
N VAL A 30 -10.41 32.92 13.69
CA VAL A 30 -9.87 33.92 12.75
C VAL A 30 -9.00 33.21 11.72
N SER A 31 -9.45 33.16 10.48
CA SER A 31 -8.71 32.56 9.36
C SER A 31 -7.78 33.59 8.72
N ASP A 32 -6.47 33.45 8.92
CA ASP A 32 -5.44 34.26 8.25
C ASP A 32 -5.20 33.78 6.83
N ILE A 33 -5.44 32.50 6.56
CA ILE A 33 -5.31 31.87 5.24
C ILE A 33 -6.48 30.93 4.99
N VAL A 34 -6.72 30.57 3.74
CA VAL A 34 -7.69 29.51 3.39
C VAL A 34 -7.15 28.17 3.88
N GLY A 35 -7.94 27.48 4.72
CA GLY A 35 -7.54 26.20 5.30
C GLY A 35 -8.63 25.14 5.19
N LEU A 36 -8.36 23.97 5.74
CA LEU A 36 -9.21 22.78 5.70
C LEU A 36 -9.54 22.33 7.12
N ASN A 37 -10.52 21.45 7.27
CA ASN A 37 -10.69 20.65 8.47
C ASN A 37 -9.96 19.31 8.29
N SER A 38 -8.73 19.23 8.80
CA SER A 38 -7.89 18.02 8.74
C SER A 38 -7.10 17.86 10.06
N ARG A 39 -7.85 17.68 11.17
CA ARG A 39 -7.26 17.75 12.51
C ARG A 39 -6.81 16.43 13.10
N LEU A 40 -7.27 15.30 12.57
CA LEU A 40 -7.22 13.97 13.17
C LEU A 40 -8.06 13.91 14.46
N ASP A 41 -9.16 13.19 14.44
CA ASP A 41 -10.06 13.11 15.59
C ASP A 41 -9.40 12.42 16.77
N GLU A 42 -9.74 12.86 17.99
CA GLU A 42 -9.13 12.37 19.24
C GLU A 42 -9.31 10.86 19.43
N ILE A 43 -10.45 10.29 18.99
CA ILE A 43 -10.70 8.84 19.02
C ILE A 43 -9.71 8.11 18.09
N GLN A 44 -9.48 8.62 16.89
CA GLN A 44 -8.49 8.06 15.96
C GLN A 44 -7.07 8.15 16.54
N ALA A 45 -6.71 9.29 17.12
CA ALA A 45 -5.42 9.48 17.75
C ALA A 45 -5.20 8.51 18.94
N ALA A 46 -6.24 8.28 19.75
CA ALA A 46 -6.19 7.32 20.85
C ALA A 46 -5.97 5.88 20.34
N ILE A 47 -6.70 5.46 19.31
CA ILE A 47 -6.52 4.14 18.69
C ILE A 47 -5.10 3.99 18.13
N LEU A 48 -4.61 4.99 17.38
CA LEU A 48 -3.25 4.98 16.82
C LEU A 48 -2.18 4.91 17.91
N THR A 49 -2.38 5.58 19.05
CA THR A 49 -1.46 5.53 20.19
C THR A 49 -1.32 4.11 20.75
N VAL A 50 -2.41 3.34 20.78
CA VAL A 50 -2.38 1.92 21.18
C VAL A 50 -1.65 1.08 20.13
N LYS A 51 -2.00 1.23 18.85
CA LYS A 51 -1.42 0.43 17.75
C LYS A 51 0.08 0.72 17.53
N LEU A 52 0.51 1.94 17.77
CA LEU A 52 1.90 2.35 17.61
C LEU A 52 2.87 1.54 18.50
N LYS A 53 2.39 1.03 19.64
CA LYS A 53 3.20 0.21 20.56
C LYS A 53 3.58 -1.15 19.96
N ALA A 54 2.77 -1.69 19.07
CA ALA A 54 3.02 -2.98 18.40
C ALA A 54 3.63 -2.81 16.99
N LEU A 55 3.81 -1.57 16.49
CA LEU A 55 4.15 -1.31 15.09
C LEU A 55 5.44 -2.00 14.65
N ASP A 56 6.49 -1.97 15.48
CA ASP A 56 7.79 -2.55 15.13
C ASP A 56 7.71 -4.08 15.08
N GLU A 57 6.99 -4.71 16.02
CA GLU A 57 6.73 -6.15 16.03
C GLU A 57 5.91 -6.58 14.81
N ASP A 58 4.83 -5.85 14.51
CA ASP A 58 3.99 -6.07 13.33
C ASP A 58 4.80 -5.96 12.02
N ASN A 59 5.71 -4.99 11.93
CA ASN A 59 6.58 -4.81 10.78
C ASN A 59 7.61 -5.94 10.67
N MET A 60 8.18 -6.40 11.77
CA MET A 60 9.08 -7.58 11.77
C MET A 60 8.33 -8.82 11.30
N ARG A 61 7.10 -9.05 11.76
CA ARG A 61 6.28 -10.19 11.30
C ARG A 61 5.95 -10.11 9.81
N ARG A 62 5.56 -8.93 9.29
CA ARG A 62 5.35 -8.74 7.84
C ARG A 62 6.61 -9.04 7.03
N ARG A 63 7.77 -8.66 7.51
CA ARG A 63 9.05 -8.99 6.86
C ARG A 63 9.31 -10.49 6.86
N ALA A 64 9.05 -11.19 7.95
CA ALA A 64 9.20 -12.65 8.02
C ALA A 64 8.27 -13.36 7.01
N ILE A 65 7.01 -12.93 6.89
CA ILE A 65 6.06 -13.44 5.89
C ILE A 65 6.58 -13.16 4.47
N ALA A 66 7.11 -11.97 4.21
CA ALA A 66 7.64 -11.60 2.90
C ALA A 66 8.85 -12.45 2.50
N GLU A 67 9.76 -12.75 3.44
CA GLU A 67 10.89 -13.65 3.20
C GLU A 67 10.42 -15.09 2.93
N ARG A 68 9.38 -15.56 3.62
CA ARG A 68 8.79 -16.88 3.36
C ARG A 68 8.19 -16.94 1.97
N TYR A 69 7.38 -15.97 1.55
CA TYR A 69 6.90 -15.89 0.16
C TYR A 69 8.06 -15.88 -0.83
N ARG A 70 9.13 -15.13 -0.56
CA ARG A 70 10.30 -15.07 -1.43
C ARG A 70 10.96 -16.42 -1.58
N ALA A 71 11.13 -17.16 -0.48
CA ALA A 71 11.74 -18.50 -0.49
C ALA A 71 10.90 -19.49 -1.30
N GLU A 72 9.59 -19.50 -1.08
CA GLU A 72 8.68 -20.48 -1.71
C GLU A 72 8.36 -20.17 -3.19
N LEU A 73 8.48 -18.91 -3.63
CA LEU A 73 8.13 -18.49 -4.98
C LEU A 73 9.34 -18.25 -5.90
N GLN A 74 10.53 -18.75 -5.56
CA GLN A 74 11.76 -18.54 -6.37
C GLN A 74 11.68 -19.14 -7.77
N ALA A 75 10.94 -20.23 -7.94
CA ALA A 75 10.88 -20.99 -9.18
C ALA A 75 9.79 -20.51 -10.16
N VAL A 76 8.92 -19.58 -9.74
CA VAL A 76 7.82 -19.10 -10.60
C VAL A 76 8.21 -17.84 -11.38
N PRO A 77 7.63 -17.62 -12.59
CA PRO A 77 8.01 -16.51 -13.47
C PRO A 77 7.32 -15.18 -13.04
N VAL A 78 7.54 -14.77 -11.80
CA VAL A 78 7.01 -13.52 -11.23
C VAL A 78 8.14 -12.65 -10.69
N VAL A 79 7.89 -11.33 -10.60
CA VAL A 79 8.83 -10.43 -9.93
C VAL A 79 8.28 -10.12 -8.54
N LEU A 80 9.06 -10.49 -7.54
CA LEU A 80 8.72 -10.30 -6.13
C LEU A 80 9.24 -8.96 -5.61
N PRO A 81 8.55 -8.32 -4.64
CA PRO A 81 9.02 -7.09 -4.03
C PRO A 81 10.28 -7.33 -3.17
N GLY A 82 11.13 -6.33 -3.09
CA GLY A 82 12.36 -6.36 -2.29
C GLY A 82 12.62 -5.05 -1.57
N ASP A 83 13.67 -5.03 -0.76
CA ASP A 83 14.12 -3.82 -0.08
C ASP A 83 14.68 -2.80 -1.10
N PRO A 84 14.35 -1.51 -0.97
CA PRO A 84 14.94 -0.48 -1.77
C PRO A 84 16.40 -0.23 -1.34
N PRO A 85 17.27 0.29 -2.22
CA PRO A 85 18.63 0.64 -1.85
C PRO A 85 18.68 1.55 -0.62
N GLY A 86 19.41 1.14 0.41
CA GLY A 86 19.57 1.90 1.66
C GLY A 86 18.35 1.96 2.57
N GLY A 87 17.30 1.20 2.27
CA GLY A 87 16.06 1.17 3.05
C GLY A 87 15.62 -0.24 3.43
N LYS A 88 14.58 -0.29 4.28
CA LYS A 88 13.90 -1.54 4.65
C LYS A 88 12.42 -1.43 4.28
N HIS A 89 11.93 -2.36 3.47
CA HIS A 89 10.52 -2.45 3.13
C HIS A 89 9.74 -3.03 4.33
N VAL A 90 8.63 -2.43 4.70
CA VAL A 90 7.77 -2.89 5.81
C VAL A 90 6.63 -3.81 5.34
N TYR A 91 6.51 -4.01 4.02
CA TYR A 91 5.51 -4.86 3.39
C TYR A 91 4.08 -4.61 3.90
N HIS A 92 3.69 -3.33 3.92
CA HIS A 92 2.29 -2.97 4.14
C HIS A 92 1.37 -3.72 3.17
N GLN A 93 1.82 -3.88 1.94
CA GLN A 93 1.26 -4.73 0.89
C GLN A 93 2.37 -5.57 0.28
N TYR A 94 2.07 -6.82 -0.06
CA TYR A 94 2.97 -7.69 -0.81
C TYR A 94 2.54 -7.75 -2.27
N VAL A 95 3.18 -6.93 -3.10
CA VAL A 95 2.80 -6.72 -4.50
C VAL A 95 3.78 -7.45 -5.40
N MET A 96 3.34 -8.50 -6.09
CA MET A 96 4.14 -9.18 -7.11
C MET A 96 3.69 -8.80 -8.52
N GLN A 97 4.59 -8.92 -9.50
CA GLN A 97 4.27 -8.72 -10.92
C GLN A 97 4.15 -10.07 -11.60
N CYS A 98 2.97 -10.38 -12.12
CA CYS A 98 2.60 -11.69 -12.68
C CYS A 98 2.65 -11.71 -14.22
N GLY A 99 3.19 -10.66 -14.86
CA GLY A 99 3.15 -10.56 -16.32
C GLY A 99 1.73 -10.58 -16.86
N GLY A 100 1.53 -11.25 -17.98
CA GLY A 100 0.22 -11.35 -18.66
C GLY A 100 -0.79 -12.27 -17.99
N GLN A 101 -0.40 -13.05 -16.99
CA GLN A 101 -1.24 -14.06 -16.34
C GLN A 101 -1.93 -13.57 -15.06
N ARG A 102 -1.81 -12.27 -14.72
CA ARG A 102 -2.35 -11.67 -13.49
C ARG A 102 -3.83 -12.02 -13.25
N ASP A 103 -4.68 -11.85 -14.25
CA ASP A 103 -6.13 -12.04 -14.11
C ASP A 103 -6.50 -13.53 -13.98
N GLU A 104 -5.76 -14.39 -14.68
CA GLU A 104 -5.95 -15.84 -14.59
C GLU A 104 -5.52 -16.36 -13.22
N LEU A 105 -4.35 -15.95 -12.75
CA LEU A 105 -3.86 -16.28 -11.42
C LEU A 105 -4.81 -15.77 -10.33
N GLY A 106 -5.28 -14.52 -10.44
CA GLY A 106 -6.23 -13.96 -9.47
C GLY A 106 -7.55 -14.73 -9.41
N ARG A 107 -8.07 -15.19 -10.57
CA ARG A 107 -9.27 -16.06 -10.61
C ARG A 107 -8.99 -17.43 -10.00
N TYR A 108 -7.86 -18.03 -10.33
CA TYR A 108 -7.44 -19.33 -9.78
C TYR A 108 -7.31 -19.29 -8.27
N LEU A 109 -6.61 -18.28 -7.71
CA LEU A 109 -6.45 -18.13 -6.27
C LEU A 109 -7.80 -17.93 -5.55
N ARG A 110 -8.71 -17.15 -6.13
CA ARG A 110 -10.06 -16.97 -5.59
C ARG A 110 -10.86 -18.28 -5.54
N GLN A 111 -10.70 -19.18 -6.53
CA GLN A 111 -11.32 -20.52 -6.52
C GLN A 111 -10.78 -21.42 -5.41
N HIS A 112 -9.58 -21.08 -4.89
CA HIS A 112 -8.96 -21.76 -3.75
C HIS A 112 -9.12 -20.96 -2.43
N GLU A 113 -10.11 -20.06 -2.37
CA GLU A 113 -10.43 -19.23 -1.20
C GLU A 113 -9.29 -18.30 -0.76
N ILE A 114 -8.34 -17.99 -1.65
CA ILE A 114 -7.24 -17.07 -1.41
C ILE A 114 -7.62 -15.68 -1.92
N GLY A 115 -7.77 -14.72 -0.99
CA GLY A 115 -8.08 -13.32 -1.31
C GLY A 115 -6.87 -12.59 -1.90
N THR A 116 -7.06 -11.97 -3.06
CA THR A 116 -6.05 -11.14 -3.73
C THR A 116 -6.66 -9.81 -4.18
N ALA A 117 -5.82 -8.80 -4.39
CA ALA A 117 -6.26 -7.48 -4.85
C ALA A 117 -5.34 -6.90 -5.92
N VAL A 118 -5.87 -6.00 -6.74
CA VAL A 118 -5.09 -5.17 -7.67
C VAL A 118 -5.18 -3.72 -7.21
N LEU A 119 -4.08 -3.17 -6.73
CA LEU A 119 -4.02 -1.81 -6.18
C LEU A 119 -3.00 -0.98 -6.98
N TYR A 120 -3.41 -0.31 -8.08
CA TYR A 120 -4.78 -0.07 -8.55
C TYR A 120 -4.91 -0.49 -10.01
N PRO A 121 -6.10 -0.97 -10.49
CA PRO A 121 -6.26 -1.50 -11.84
C PRO A 121 -6.28 -0.42 -12.93
N ILE A 122 -6.63 0.83 -12.59
CA ILE A 122 -6.67 1.96 -13.51
C ILE A 122 -5.76 3.07 -12.97
N PRO A 123 -4.72 3.47 -13.72
CA PRO A 123 -3.87 4.60 -13.36
C PRO A 123 -4.64 5.92 -13.25
N ILE A 124 -4.18 6.84 -12.40
CA ILE A 124 -4.88 8.11 -12.14
C ILE A 124 -5.12 8.91 -13.44
N HIS A 125 -4.10 9.00 -14.32
CA HIS A 125 -4.22 9.74 -15.59
C HIS A 125 -5.21 9.10 -16.58
N GLN A 126 -5.61 7.85 -16.37
CA GLN A 126 -6.60 7.12 -17.17
C GLN A 126 -7.98 7.03 -16.49
N GLN A 127 -8.12 7.55 -15.28
CA GLN A 127 -9.42 7.61 -14.59
C GLN A 127 -10.36 8.57 -15.32
N PRO A 128 -11.66 8.22 -15.50
CA PRO A 128 -12.62 9.08 -16.22
C PRO A 128 -12.66 10.52 -15.69
N ALA A 129 -12.57 10.71 -14.38
CA ALA A 129 -12.57 12.03 -13.75
C ALA A 129 -11.38 12.92 -14.11
N TYR A 130 -10.30 12.34 -14.64
CA TYR A 130 -9.05 13.04 -14.96
C TYR A 130 -8.66 12.94 -16.44
N ALA A 131 -9.44 12.20 -17.25
CA ALA A 131 -9.09 11.89 -18.65
C ALA A 131 -8.88 13.15 -19.50
N GLU A 132 -9.72 14.18 -19.32
CA GLU A 132 -9.57 15.44 -20.03
C GLU A 132 -8.30 16.20 -19.62
N ARG A 133 -8.05 16.28 -18.31
CA ARG A 133 -6.87 16.97 -17.74
C ARG A 133 -5.56 16.35 -18.18
N PHE A 134 -5.52 15.04 -18.36
CA PHE A 134 -4.32 14.28 -18.71
C PHE A 134 -4.39 13.72 -20.13
N ALA A 135 -5.19 14.32 -21.03
CA ALA A 135 -5.26 13.91 -22.42
C ALA A 135 -3.86 13.91 -23.08
N GLY A 136 -3.51 12.77 -23.70
CA GLY A 136 -2.20 12.58 -24.34
C GLY A 136 -1.04 12.25 -23.40
N VAL A 137 -1.25 12.17 -22.09
CA VAL A 137 -0.21 11.73 -21.13
C VAL A 137 -0.06 10.21 -21.21
N SER A 138 1.17 9.73 -21.40
CA SER A 138 1.54 8.32 -21.35
C SER A 138 2.55 8.08 -20.23
N LEU A 139 2.24 7.12 -19.35
CA LEU A 139 3.09 6.70 -18.23
C LEU A 139 3.32 5.18 -18.33
N PRO A 140 4.20 4.72 -19.24
CA PRO A 140 4.30 3.32 -19.64
C PRO A 140 4.64 2.38 -18.48
N VAL A 141 5.43 2.82 -17.50
CA VAL A 141 5.74 2.01 -16.31
C VAL A 141 4.49 1.82 -15.46
N THR A 142 3.77 2.91 -15.14
CA THR A 142 2.53 2.86 -14.35
C THR A 142 1.46 2.01 -15.02
N GLU A 143 1.29 2.20 -16.31
CA GLU A 143 0.31 1.45 -17.13
C GLU A 143 0.66 -0.04 -17.20
N LYS A 144 1.95 -0.38 -17.34
CA LYS A 144 2.41 -1.78 -17.27
C LYS A 144 2.11 -2.38 -15.90
N LEU A 145 2.48 -1.69 -14.82
CA LEU A 145 2.24 -2.18 -13.46
C LEU A 145 0.75 -2.39 -13.18
N ALA A 146 -0.12 -1.45 -13.54
CA ALA A 146 -1.56 -1.59 -13.39
C ALA A 146 -2.13 -2.86 -14.05
N ARG A 147 -1.51 -3.32 -15.14
CA ARG A 147 -1.91 -4.55 -15.85
C ARG A 147 -1.30 -5.83 -15.28
N THR A 148 -0.20 -5.75 -14.54
CA THR A 148 0.62 -6.93 -14.21
C THR A 148 0.73 -7.24 -12.72
N ILE A 149 0.38 -6.31 -11.83
CA ILE A 149 0.53 -6.48 -10.39
C ILE A 149 -0.63 -7.25 -9.76
N LEU A 150 -0.30 -8.04 -8.74
CA LEU A 150 -1.26 -8.72 -7.87
C LEU A 150 -0.75 -8.65 -6.43
N CYS A 151 -1.63 -8.26 -5.49
CA CYS A 151 -1.32 -8.23 -4.07
C CYS A 151 -1.69 -9.56 -3.42
N LEU A 152 -0.75 -10.17 -2.72
CA LEU A 152 -0.98 -11.36 -1.89
C LEU A 152 -1.40 -10.97 -0.47
N PRO A 153 -2.06 -11.88 0.27
CA PRO A 153 -2.38 -11.67 1.67
C PRO A 153 -1.13 -11.40 2.49
N ILE A 154 -1.12 -10.31 3.27
CA ILE A 154 -0.06 -10.00 4.21
C ILE A 154 -0.59 -9.13 5.36
N TYR A 155 -0.57 -9.68 6.57
CA TYR A 155 -0.92 -9.01 7.82
C TYR A 155 -0.22 -9.74 8.99
N PRO A 156 0.02 -9.11 10.14
CA PRO A 156 0.83 -9.70 11.21
C PRO A 156 0.30 -11.04 11.74
N GLU A 157 -1.02 -11.22 11.76
CA GLU A 157 -1.68 -12.42 12.28
C GLU A 157 -1.72 -13.58 11.27
N LEU A 158 -1.25 -13.39 10.03
CA LEU A 158 -1.21 -14.45 9.03
C LEU A 158 -0.25 -15.55 9.46
N THR A 159 -0.76 -16.80 9.56
CA THR A 159 0.05 -17.93 9.99
C THR A 159 1.02 -18.39 8.91
N ASP A 160 2.07 -19.10 9.29
CA ASP A 160 3.05 -19.63 8.35
C ASP A 160 2.43 -20.69 7.42
N GLU A 161 1.51 -21.51 7.94
CA GLU A 161 0.77 -22.50 7.14
C GLU A 161 -0.13 -21.85 6.09
N ALA A 162 -0.73 -20.70 6.42
CA ALA A 162 -1.53 -19.94 5.45
C ALA A 162 -0.64 -19.34 4.35
N VAL A 163 0.55 -18.85 4.70
CA VAL A 163 1.55 -18.37 3.72
C VAL A 163 1.96 -19.50 2.78
N ASP A 164 2.27 -20.68 3.33
CA ASP A 164 2.64 -21.86 2.54
C ASP A 164 1.52 -22.28 1.60
N SER A 165 0.29 -22.31 2.08
CA SER A 165 -0.88 -22.64 1.25
C SER A 165 -1.05 -21.70 0.07
N VAL A 166 -0.82 -20.39 0.28
CA VAL A 166 -0.85 -19.39 -0.81
C VAL A 166 0.27 -19.66 -1.80
N ALA A 167 1.50 -19.88 -1.31
CA ALA A 167 2.65 -20.14 -2.17
C ALA A 167 2.49 -21.44 -2.97
N GLU A 168 2.02 -22.51 -2.34
CA GLU A 168 1.73 -23.78 -3.03
C GLU A 168 0.69 -23.61 -4.15
N ALA A 169 -0.39 -22.85 -3.90
CA ALA A 169 -1.40 -22.59 -4.91
C ALA A 169 -0.80 -21.86 -6.12
N ILE A 170 0.08 -20.88 -5.89
CA ILE A 170 0.78 -20.15 -6.95
C ILE A 170 1.72 -21.09 -7.72
N ASN A 171 2.51 -21.89 -7.02
CA ASN A 171 3.41 -22.86 -7.63
C ASN A 171 2.62 -23.87 -8.51
N ARG A 172 1.50 -24.40 -8.03
CA ARG A 172 0.62 -25.30 -8.80
C ARG A 172 0.02 -24.63 -10.05
N PHE A 173 -0.27 -23.35 -9.98
CA PHE A 173 -0.77 -22.60 -11.14
C PHE A 173 0.27 -22.53 -12.25
N TYR A 174 1.54 -22.25 -11.91
CA TYR A 174 2.61 -22.12 -12.88
C TYR A 174 3.27 -23.46 -13.30
N ALA A 175 2.98 -24.54 -12.59
CA ALA A 175 3.47 -25.89 -12.96
C ALA A 175 2.66 -26.55 -14.10
N LYS A 176 1.58 -25.93 -14.54
CA LYS A 176 0.74 -26.38 -15.66
C LYS A 176 1.31 -25.87 -16.98
#